data_ad8f9a39d5f3c9081b5021186618048d
#
_entry.id   ad8f9a39d5f3c9081b5021186618048d
#
_cell.length_a   1.000
_cell.length_b   1.000
_cell.length_c   1.000
_cell.angle_alpha   90.00
_cell.angle_beta   90.00
_cell.angle_gamma   90.00
#
_symmetry.space_group_name_H-M   'P 1'
#
loop_
_entity.id
_entity.type
_entity.pdbx_description
1 polymer ?
#
loop_
_entity_poly.entity_id
_entity_poly.type
_entity_poly.pdbx_seq_one_letter_code
_entity_poly.pdbx_strand_id
1 'polypeptide(L)'
;MRIRLQIGRTILIGAMLAAMALVCVPARAQVSAIGDKEAGPANVLPTVLNHVGIDQNLNRQIPLDATFTDETGKTVRLGDYFNQGKPAVLAVVYYTCPLLCSEELEGMTSALEMVRYQPGHDFNVIAVSIDASDTPQRAAAKKMEYTRRFGRPGTEYGWHFLTGTQPNIDALTNAVGFRAVKVQGPDGQLTQFAHGSAIEVVTTQGRLAQYFYGVEYSPKDLLFALDQASGGKVGSPVEAIVLYCYHYDPHTGHYSLIIARVVQFACLMTLFTLGGFMIVMFRKDAKDENEITPGTKDRTKI
;
A
#
# COMPACT_ATOMS: atom_id res chain seq x y z
N MET A 1 27.95 51.18 24.00
CA MET A 1 26.79 50.33 23.89
C MET A 1 26.76 49.44 22.62
N ARG A 2 27.31 49.93 21.48
CA ARG A 2 27.31 49.20 20.18
C ARG A 2 28.13 47.92 20.12
N ILE A 3 29.26 47.82 20.89
CA ILE A 3 30.15 46.64 20.87
C ILE A 3 29.47 45.41 21.53
N ARG A 4 28.67 45.60 22.60
CA ARG A 4 27.96 44.49 23.28
C ARG A 4 26.86 43.89 22.42
N LEU A 5 26.24 44.69 21.51
CA LEU A 5 25.18 44.19 20.60
C LEU A 5 25.77 43.33 19.49
N GLN A 6 26.95 43.64 18.97
CA GLN A 6 27.64 42.88 17.93
C GLN A 6 28.16 41.54 18.47
N ILE A 7 28.66 41.48 19.69
CA ILE A 7 29.14 40.25 20.33
C ILE A 7 27.95 39.30 20.56
N GLY A 8 26.78 39.81 21.00
CA GLY A 8 25.57 39.01 21.15
C GLY A 8 25.07 38.39 19.84
N ARG A 9 25.15 39.12 18.75
CA ARG A 9 24.74 38.66 17.41
C ARG A 9 25.65 37.55 16.86
N THR A 10 26.96 37.65 17.03
CA THR A 10 27.92 36.61 16.61
C THR A 10 27.80 35.34 17.42
N ILE A 11 27.52 35.46 18.73
CA ILE A 11 27.29 34.29 19.61
C ILE A 11 25.98 33.58 19.21
N LEU A 12 24.92 34.31 18.90
CA LEU A 12 23.62 33.73 18.49
C LEU A 12 23.72 32.97 17.14
N ILE A 13 24.46 33.54 16.17
CA ILE A 13 24.71 32.90 14.88
C ILE A 13 25.58 31.65 15.04
N GLY A 14 26.58 31.70 15.88
CA GLY A 14 27.44 30.54 16.20
C GLY A 14 26.68 29.43 16.91
N ALA A 15 25.80 29.77 17.87
CA ALA A 15 24.95 28.79 18.56
C ALA A 15 23.92 28.15 17.62
N MET A 16 23.37 28.89 16.65
CA MET A 16 22.41 28.39 15.68
C MET A 16 23.07 27.47 14.65
N LEU A 17 24.30 27.75 14.22
CA LEU A 17 25.11 26.91 13.36
C LEU A 17 25.56 25.61 14.08
N ALA A 18 25.90 25.70 15.36
CA ALA A 18 26.25 24.54 16.17
C ALA A 18 25.03 23.63 16.44
N ALA A 19 23.84 24.20 16.71
CA ALA A 19 22.60 23.46 16.84
C ALA A 19 22.21 22.76 15.53
N MET A 20 22.47 23.37 14.39
CA MET A 20 22.19 22.81 13.07
C MET A 20 23.14 21.66 12.71
N ALA A 21 24.39 21.70 13.16
CA ALA A 21 25.36 20.61 13.01
C ALA A 21 25.00 19.38 13.86
N LEU A 22 24.37 19.57 15.04
CA LEU A 22 23.93 18.46 15.91
C LEU A 22 22.74 17.69 15.34
N VAL A 23 21.89 18.32 14.50
CA VAL A 23 20.73 17.65 13.86
C VAL A 23 21.17 16.73 12.71
N CYS A 24 22.38 16.91 12.18
CA CYS A 24 22.92 16.09 11.11
C CYS A 24 23.62 14.80 11.59
N VAL A 25 23.65 14.52 12.88
CA VAL A 25 24.16 13.23 13.39
C VAL A 25 23.08 12.18 13.12
N PRO A 26 23.34 11.13 12.31
CA PRO A 26 22.37 10.07 12.10
C PRO A 26 22.08 9.42 13.44
N ALA A 27 20.86 9.56 13.92
CA ALA A 27 20.39 8.85 15.11
C ALA A 27 20.42 7.34 14.79
N ARG A 28 21.47 6.66 15.22
CA ARG A 28 21.50 5.20 15.26
C ARG A 28 20.59 4.79 16.41
N ALA A 29 19.35 4.47 16.09
CA ALA A 29 18.46 3.79 16.99
C ALA A 29 19.09 2.42 17.29
N GLN A 30 19.68 2.28 18.48
CA GLN A 30 20.07 0.97 19.02
C GLN A 30 18.79 0.27 19.47
N VAL A 31 18.26 -0.59 18.61
CA VAL A 31 17.28 -1.57 19.02
C VAL A 31 18.06 -2.61 19.84
N SER A 32 17.86 -2.57 21.16
CA SER A 32 18.38 -3.60 22.06
C SER A 32 17.71 -4.91 21.69
N ALA A 33 18.50 -5.84 21.16
CA ALA A 33 18.09 -7.20 20.90
C ALA A 33 17.76 -7.89 22.23
N ILE A 34 16.49 -8.05 22.54
CA ILE A 34 16.02 -9.06 23.50
C ILE A 34 16.15 -10.38 22.75
N GLY A 35 16.96 -11.27 23.31
CA GLY A 35 17.49 -12.41 22.62
C GLY A 35 16.45 -13.42 22.15
N ASP A 36 16.57 -13.77 20.86
CA ASP A 36 16.28 -15.10 20.36
C ASP A 36 17.36 -15.49 19.37
N LYS A 37 17.97 -16.64 19.61
CA LYS A 37 19.21 -17.08 18.98
C LYS A 37 19.07 -17.54 17.50
N GLU A 38 17.95 -17.23 16.81
CA GLU A 38 17.71 -17.64 15.41
C GLU A 38 17.16 -16.51 14.52
N ALA A 39 17.00 -15.30 15.00
CA ALA A 39 16.68 -14.19 14.14
C ALA A 39 17.97 -13.69 13.46
N GLY A 40 18.11 -13.93 12.18
CA GLY A 40 19.11 -13.26 11.35
C GLY A 40 18.99 -11.73 11.49
N PRO A 41 19.99 -10.95 11.01
CA PRO A 41 19.94 -9.49 11.13
C PRO A 41 18.60 -8.97 10.63
N ALA A 42 17.97 -8.06 11.38
CA ALA A 42 16.61 -7.54 11.15
C ALA A 42 16.38 -6.88 9.77
N ASN A 43 17.42 -6.76 8.97
CA ASN A 43 17.42 -6.23 7.62
C ASN A 43 17.53 -7.31 6.52
N VAL A 44 17.54 -8.60 6.88
CA VAL A 44 17.55 -9.71 5.91
C VAL A 44 16.21 -10.43 6.02
N LEU A 45 15.40 -10.35 4.96
CA LEU A 45 14.19 -11.17 4.86
C LEU A 45 14.59 -12.65 4.92
N PRO A 46 13.88 -13.48 5.70
CA PRO A 46 14.05 -14.92 5.64
C PRO A 46 13.97 -15.40 4.19
N THR A 47 14.87 -16.29 3.79
CA THR A 47 15.01 -16.73 2.38
C THR A 47 13.68 -17.26 1.80
N VAL A 48 12.81 -17.82 2.64
CA VAL A 48 11.45 -18.26 2.28
C VAL A 48 10.59 -17.11 1.76
N LEU A 49 10.74 -15.90 2.32
CA LEU A 49 9.94 -14.74 1.95
C LEU A 49 10.39 -14.07 0.64
N ASN A 50 11.57 -14.41 0.10
CA ASN A 50 12.02 -13.89 -1.19
C ASN A 50 11.12 -14.31 -2.36
N HIS A 51 10.32 -15.38 -2.18
CA HIS A 51 9.40 -15.91 -3.18
C HIS A 51 7.93 -15.60 -2.85
N VAL A 52 7.67 -14.76 -1.84
CA VAL A 52 6.34 -14.34 -1.42
C VAL A 52 6.11 -12.90 -1.86
N GLY A 53 4.95 -12.60 -2.41
CA GLY A 53 4.61 -11.24 -2.80
C GLY A 53 3.47 -11.17 -3.81
N ILE A 54 3.11 -9.96 -4.17
CA ILE A 54 2.11 -9.69 -5.20
C ILE A 54 2.71 -8.67 -6.15
N ASP A 55 2.99 -9.10 -7.38
CA ASP A 55 3.48 -8.23 -8.45
C ASP A 55 2.28 -7.58 -9.15
N GLN A 56 2.27 -6.27 -9.25
CA GLN A 56 1.15 -5.55 -9.84
C GLN A 56 1.14 -5.69 -11.37
N ASN A 57 0.26 -6.50 -11.90
CA ASN A 57 0.11 -6.78 -13.33
C ASN A 57 -1.09 -6.03 -13.93
N LEU A 58 -1.14 -4.70 -13.77
CA LEU A 58 -2.24 -3.89 -14.31
C LEU A 58 -2.45 -4.12 -15.81
N ASN A 59 -3.72 -4.11 -16.22
CA ASN A 59 -4.18 -4.37 -17.60
C ASN A 59 -3.91 -5.79 -18.13
N ARG A 60 -3.31 -6.68 -17.33
CA ARG A 60 -3.12 -8.08 -17.73
C ARG A 60 -4.46 -8.80 -17.76
N GLN A 61 -4.64 -9.65 -18.76
CA GLN A 61 -5.81 -10.52 -18.91
C GLN A 61 -5.69 -11.69 -17.93
N ILE A 62 -6.72 -11.90 -17.11
CA ILE A 62 -6.82 -13.14 -16.31
C ILE A 62 -7.19 -14.32 -17.24
N PRO A 63 -6.88 -15.58 -16.88
CA PRO A 63 -7.11 -16.75 -17.72
C PRO A 63 -8.61 -17.11 -17.75
N LEU A 64 -9.38 -16.47 -18.62
CA LEU A 64 -10.83 -16.65 -18.71
C LEU A 64 -11.26 -18.09 -19.07
N ASP A 65 -10.39 -18.84 -19.76
CA ASP A 65 -10.64 -20.23 -20.14
C ASP A 65 -10.26 -21.24 -19.05
N ALA A 66 -9.57 -20.79 -17.98
CA ALA A 66 -9.24 -21.66 -16.87
C ALA A 66 -10.50 -22.17 -16.19
N THR A 67 -10.52 -23.49 -15.88
CA THR A 67 -11.66 -24.16 -15.29
C THR A 67 -11.46 -24.36 -13.81
N PHE A 68 -12.50 -24.07 -13.05
CA PHE A 68 -12.58 -24.24 -11.61
C PHE A 68 -13.83 -25.06 -11.25
N THR A 69 -13.92 -25.47 -9.98
CA THR A 69 -15.12 -26.04 -9.42
C THR A 69 -15.74 -25.04 -8.47
N ASP A 70 -16.99 -24.70 -8.66
CA ASP A 70 -17.71 -23.76 -7.78
C ASP A 70 -18.14 -24.43 -6.46
N GLU A 71 -18.69 -23.64 -5.58
CA GLU A 71 -19.17 -24.10 -4.26
C GLU A 71 -20.31 -25.10 -4.32
N THR A 72 -20.95 -25.29 -5.48
CA THR A 72 -21.99 -26.34 -5.70
C THR A 72 -21.40 -27.65 -6.21
N GLY A 73 -20.11 -27.65 -6.56
CA GLY A 73 -19.43 -28.80 -7.17
C GLY A 73 -19.50 -28.82 -8.71
N LYS A 74 -20.01 -27.76 -9.33
CA LYS A 74 -20.10 -27.65 -10.79
C LYS A 74 -18.79 -27.14 -11.37
N THR A 75 -18.34 -27.72 -12.46
CA THR A 75 -17.21 -27.18 -13.23
C THR A 75 -17.66 -25.94 -14.01
N VAL A 76 -16.91 -24.83 -13.85
CA VAL A 76 -17.17 -23.53 -14.46
C VAL A 76 -15.90 -22.98 -15.07
N ARG A 77 -16.00 -22.13 -16.08
CA ARG A 77 -14.86 -21.34 -16.58
C ARG A 77 -14.84 -20.01 -15.84
N LEU A 78 -13.66 -19.50 -15.55
CA LEU A 78 -13.50 -18.20 -14.90
C LEU A 78 -14.20 -17.09 -15.72
N GLY A 79 -14.15 -17.18 -17.05
CA GLY A 79 -14.82 -16.25 -17.97
C GLY A 79 -16.34 -16.20 -17.85
N ASP A 80 -16.98 -17.25 -17.33
CA ASP A 80 -18.44 -17.30 -17.21
C ASP A 80 -18.97 -16.20 -16.26
N TYR A 81 -18.16 -15.71 -15.34
CA TYR A 81 -18.50 -14.63 -14.40
C TYR A 81 -18.40 -13.22 -15.01
N PHE A 82 -17.82 -13.09 -16.21
CA PHE A 82 -17.66 -11.83 -16.93
C PHE A 82 -18.59 -11.70 -18.16
N ASN A 83 -19.25 -12.77 -18.55
CA ASN A 83 -20.15 -12.82 -19.73
C ASN A 83 -21.34 -11.84 -19.63
N GLN A 84 -21.67 -11.35 -18.43
CA GLN A 84 -22.76 -10.41 -18.21
C GLN A 84 -22.31 -8.94 -18.23
N GLY A 85 -21.06 -8.67 -18.58
CA GLY A 85 -20.52 -7.32 -18.62
C GLY A 85 -20.39 -6.66 -17.24
N LYS A 86 -20.21 -7.46 -16.19
CA LYS A 86 -20.00 -6.97 -14.81
C LYS A 86 -18.52 -7.05 -14.43
N PRO A 87 -17.98 -6.05 -13.74
CA PRO A 87 -16.65 -6.15 -13.14
C PRO A 87 -16.69 -7.15 -11.97
N ALA A 88 -15.53 -7.52 -11.46
CA ALA A 88 -15.44 -8.39 -10.30
C ALA A 88 -14.44 -7.87 -9.27
N VAL A 89 -14.70 -8.17 -8.00
CA VAL A 89 -13.68 -8.17 -6.93
C VAL A 89 -13.17 -9.60 -6.81
N LEU A 90 -11.89 -9.78 -7.04
CA LEU A 90 -11.20 -11.07 -6.98
C LEU A 90 -10.35 -11.11 -5.71
N ALA A 91 -10.42 -12.21 -4.97
CA ALA A 91 -9.57 -12.52 -3.83
C ALA A 91 -8.88 -13.86 -4.07
N VAL A 92 -7.57 -13.93 -3.86
CA VAL A 92 -6.76 -15.14 -4.00
C VAL A 92 -6.34 -15.61 -2.61
N VAL A 93 -7.00 -16.63 -2.10
CA VAL A 93 -6.94 -17.08 -0.70
C VAL A 93 -6.77 -18.59 -0.62
N TYR A 94 -6.76 -19.20 0.60
CA TYR A 94 -7.05 -20.60 0.78
C TYR A 94 -7.99 -20.81 1.98
N TYR A 95 -8.92 -21.75 1.85
CA TYR A 95 -10.08 -21.81 2.75
C TYR A 95 -9.76 -22.39 4.15
N THR A 96 -8.63 -23.06 4.28
CA THR A 96 -8.13 -23.60 5.55
C THR A 96 -7.15 -22.68 6.28
N CYS A 97 -6.95 -21.45 5.78
CA CYS A 97 -6.07 -20.46 6.39
C CYS A 97 -6.52 -20.14 7.83
N PRO A 98 -5.62 -20.24 8.81
CA PRO A 98 -5.99 -19.99 10.20
C PRO A 98 -6.18 -18.51 10.54
N LEU A 99 -5.65 -17.56 9.75
CA LEU A 99 -5.65 -16.14 10.11
C LEU A 99 -5.78 -15.21 8.90
N LEU A 100 -4.73 -15.02 8.11
CA LEU A 100 -4.61 -13.91 7.15
C LEU A 100 -5.71 -13.89 6.09
N CYS A 101 -6.07 -15.03 5.50
CA CYS A 101 -7.14 -15.08 4.49
C CYS A 101 -8.52 -14.77 5.08
N SER A 102 -8.73 -15.10 6.36
CA SER A 102 -9.97 -14.73 7.04
C SER A 102 -10.04 -13.22 7.26
N GLU A 103 -8.95 -12.59 7.70
CA GLU A 103 -8.83 -11.13 7.84
C GLU A 103 -9.06 -10.41 6.48
N GLU A 104 -8.46 -10.93 5.40
CA GLU A 104 -8.62 -10.40 4.04
C GLU A 104 -10.07 -10.43 3.58
N LEU A 105 -10.73 -11.60 3.68
CA LEU A 105 -12.13 -11.74 3.29
C LEU A 105 -13.09 -10.97 4.21
N GLU A 106 -12.77 -10.82 5.49
CA GLU A 106 -13.52 -9.98 6.43
C GLU A 106 -13.43 -8.50 6.08
N GLY A 107 -12.20 -8.01 5.82
CA GLY A 107 -11.99 -6.63 5.42
C GLY A 107 -12.66 -6.31 4.08
N MET A 108 -12.55 -7.22 3.09
CA MET A 108 -13.25 -7.11 1.82
C MET A 108 -14.78 -7.03 2.03
N THR A 109 -15.33 -7.94 2.81
CA THR A 109 -16.78 -7.97 3.08
C THR A 109 -17.23 -6.69 3.76
N SER A 110 -16.51 -6.23 4.79
CA SER A 110 -16.83 -5.02 5.55
C SER A 110 -16.75 -3.76 4.66
N ALA A 111 -15.78 -3.69 3.77
CA ALA A 111 -15.70 -2.59 2.81
C ALA A 111 -16.88 -2.61 1.82
N LEU A 112 -17.24 -3.80 1.31
CA LEU A 112 -18.36 -3.98 0.38
C LEU A 112 -19.72 -3.69 1.03
N GLU A 113 -19.90 -3.94 2.35
CA GLU A 113 -21.10 -3.56 3.08
C GLU A 113 -21.40 -2.06 3.01
N MET A 114 -20.36 -1.23 2.95
CA MET A 114 -20.47 0.22 2.87
C MET A 114 -20.63 0.76 1.46
N VAL A 115 -20.39 -0.09 0.43
CA VAL A 115 -20.55 0.27 -0.98
C VAL A 115 -22.03 0.18 -1.37
N ARG A 116 -22.53 1.14 -2.14
CA ARG A 116 -23.93 1.16 -2.62
C ARG A 116 -24.26 0.09 -3.66
N TYR A 117 -23.24 -0.46 -4.35
CA TYR A 117 -23.41 -1.50 -5.37
C TYR A 117 -23.69 -2.86 -4.72
N GLN A 118 -24.33 -3.75 -5.49
CA GLN A 118 -24.76 -5.05 -5.00
C GLN A 118 -24.08 -6.18 -5.77
N PRO A 119 -23.46 -7.14 -5.05
CA PRO A 119 -22.97 -8.36 -5.67
C PRO A 119 -24.06 -9.09 -6.47
N GLY A 120 -23.69 -9.56 -7.65
CA GLY A 120 -24.59 -10.23 -8.60
C GLY A 120 -25.40 -9.29 -9.49
N HIS A 121 -25.71 -8.07 -9.04
CA HIS A 121 -26.38 -7.06 -9.84
C HIS A 121 -25.36 -6.15 -10.55
N ASP A 122 -24.47 -5.49 -9.80
CA ASP A 122 -23.54 -4.48 -10.32
C ASP A 122 -22.13 -5.05 -10.56
N PHE A 123 -21.73 -6.02 -9.77
CA PHE A 123 -20.42 -6.68 -9.83
C PHE A 123 -20.50 -8.10 -9.29
N ASN A 124 -19.46 -8.90 -9.47
CA ASN A 124 -19.28 -10.21 -8.85
C ASN A 124 -18.16 -10.17 -7.81
N VAL A 125 -18.28 -11.00 -6.78
CA VAL A 125 -17.20 -11.32 -5.83
C VAL A 125 -16.72 -12.73 -6.13
N ILE A 126 -15.44 -12.89 -6.42
CA ILE A 126 -14.83 -14.17 -6.76
C ILE A 126 -13.68 -14.44 -5.81
N ALA A 127 -13.80 -15.45 -4.98
CA ALA A 127 -12.71 -15.95 -4.13
C ALA A 127 -12.21 -17.25 -4.72
N VAL A 128 -10.90 -17.36 -4.98
CA VAL A 128 -10.29 -18.57 -5.54
C VAL A 128 -9.27 -19.13 -4.58
N SER A 129 -9.40 -20.44 -4.24
CA SER A 129 -8.41 -21.11 -3.41
C SER A 129 -7.14 -21.44 -4.17
N ILE A 130 -5.98 -21.11 -3.57
CA ILE A 130 -4.66 -21.53 -4.06
C ILE A 130 -4.29 -22.96 -3.64
N ASP A 131 -5.05 -23.55 -2.73
CA ASP A 131 -4.82 -24.92 -2.28
C ASP A 131 -5.65 -25.90 -3.11
N ALA A 132 -4.97 -26.66 -3.96
CA ALA A 132 -5.64 -27.69 -4.78
C ALA A 132 -6.29 -28.83 -3.94
N SER A 133 -6.01 -28.90 -2.63
CA SER A 133 -6.66 -29.82 -1.69
C SER A 133 -7.97 -29.28 -1.12
N ASP A 134 -8.29 -28.01 -1.34
CA ASP A 134 -9.57 -27.44 -0.92
C ASP A 134 -10.72 -28.06 -1.72
N THR A 135 -11.86 -28.19 -1.04
CA THR A 135 -13.03 -28.87 -1.60
C THR A 135 -14.20 -27.90 -1.82
N PRO A 136 -15.13 -28.23 -2.73
CA PRO A 136 -16.35 -27.44 -2.92
C PRO A 136 -17.16 -27.28 -1.63
N GLN A 137 -17.12 -28.23 -0.71
CA GLN A 137 -17.80 -28.15 0.58
C GLN A 137 -17.19 -27.06 1.47
N ARG A 138 -15.85 -26.89 1.46
CA ARG A 138 -15.19 -25.79 2.16
C ARG A 138 -15.52 -24.45 1.49
N ALA A 139 -15.54 -24.41 0.16
CA ALA A 139 -15.94 -23.25 -0.60
C ALA A 139 -17.39 -22.82 -0.26
N ALA A 140 -18.32 -23.79 -0.18
CA ALA A 140 -19.71 -23.54 0.22
C ALA A 140 -19.83 -22.99 1.65
N ALA A 141 -19.06 -23.56 2.58
CA ALA A 141 -19.02 -23.07 3.96
C ALA A 141 -18.53 -21.62 4.05
N LYS A 142 -17.46 -21.30 3.31
CA LYS A 142 -16.93 -19.91 3.22
C LYS A 142 -17.94 -18.96 2.56
N LYS A 143 -18.57 -19.35 1.47
CA LYS A 143 -19.64 -18.57 0.85
C LYS A 143 -20.74 -18.25 1.85
N MET A 144 -21.25 -19.25 2.58
CA MET A 144 -22.30 -19.06 3.56
C MET A 144 -21.85 -18.13 4.72
N GLU A 145 -20.60 -18.24 5.15
CA GLU A 145 -20.00 -17.40 6.19
C GLU A 145 -20.01 -15.92 5.77
N TYR A 146 -19.43 -15.61 4.61
CA TYR A 146 -19.24 -14.22 4.17
C TYR A 146 -20.51 -13.58 3.59
N THR A 147 -21.40 -14.34 2.94
CA THR A 147 -22.70 -13.80 2.52
C THR A 147 -23.62 -13.50 3.71
N ARG A 148 -23.56 -14.31 4.78
CA ARG A 148 -24.27 -14.03 6.04
C ARG A 148 -23.71 -12.76 6.71
N ARG A 149 -22.37 -12.62 6.76
CA ARG A 149 -21.73 -11.42 7.30
C ARG A 149 -22.09 -10.19 6.51
N PHE A 150 -22.08 -10.25 5.18
CA PHE A 150 -22.48 -9.16 4.29
C PHE A 150 -23.91 -8.67 4.52
N GLY A 151 -24.79 -9.55 4.96
CA GLY A 151 -26.09 -9.20 5.52
C GLY A 151 -27.12 -8.58 4.56
N ARG A 152 -26.90 -8.68 3.23
CA ARG A 152 -27.88 -8.22 2.22
C ARG A 152 -28.51 -9.42 1.51
N PRO A 153 -29.73 -9.85 1.94
CA PRO A 153 -30.41 -10.99 1.34
C PRO A 153 -30.64 -10.80 -0.18
N GLY A 154 -30.51 -11.88 -0.91
CA GLY A 154 -30.70 -11.88 -2.37
C GLY A 154 -29.46 -11.43 -3.16
N THR A 155 -28.29 -11.32 -2.52
CA THR A 155 -27.02 -11.01 -3.19
C THR A 155 -26.08 -12.19 -3.25
N GLU A 156 -26.46 -13.34 -2.69
CA GLU A 156 -25.64 -14.54 -2.55
C GLU A 156 -25.20 -15.13 -3.91
N TYR A 157 -26.03 -14.92 -4.94
CA TYR A 157 -25.72 -15.37 -6.29
C TYR A 157 -24.58 -14.58 -6.96
N GLY A 158 -24.19 -13.43 -6.40
CA GLY A 158 -23.03 -12.66 -6.86
C GLY A 158 -21.73 -12.99 -6.15
N TRP A 159 -21.74 -13.97 -5.23
CA TRP A 159 -20.58 -14.45 -4.52
C TRP A 159 -20.20 -15.83 -5.01
N HIS A 160 -18.95 -16.01 -5.44
CA HIS A 160 -18.44 -17.25 -6.05
C HIS A 160 -17.15 -17.65 -5.33
N PHE A 161 -17.17 -18.87 -4.77
CA PHE A 161 -16.04 -19.44 -4.06
C PHE A 161 -15.54 -20.66 -4.83
N LEU A 162 -14.35 -20.54 -5.42
CA LEU A 162 -13.87 -21.49 -6.41
C LEU A 162 -12.71 -22.31 -5.83
N THR A 163 -12.69 -23.58 -6.20
CA THR A 163 -11.57 -24.51 -6.03
C THR A 163 -11.07 -24.96 -7.39
N GLY A 164 -9.81 -25.38 -7.51
CA GLY A 164 -9.26 -25.72 -8.80
C GLY A 164 -8.14 -26.74 -8.75
N THR A 165 -7.74 -27.21 -9.93
CA THR A 165 -6.52 -27.99 -10.09
C THR A 165 -5.30 -27.10 -10.06
N GLN A 166 -4.15 -27.61 -9.63
CA GLN A 166 -2.92 -26.81 -9.53
C GLN A 166 -2.58 -26.05 -10.83
N PRO A 167 -2.66 -26.63 -12.05
CA PRO A 167 -2.37 -25.91 -13.28
C PRO A 167 -3.26 -24.67 -13.50
N ASN A 168 -4.55 -24.75 -13.17
CA ASN A 168 -5.49 -23.63 -13.31
C ASN A 168 -5.27 -22.57 -12.22
N ILE A 169 -4.94 -23.00 -11.00
CA ILE A 169 -4.52 -22.13 -9.92
C ILE A 169 -3.27 -21.38 -10.31
N ASP A 170 -2.24 -22.06 -10.81
CA ASP A 170 -0.97 -21.46 -11.24
C ASP A 170 -1.18 -20.46 -12.39
N ALA A 171 -2.06 -20.78 -13.34
CA ALA A 171 -2.41 -19.88 -14.43
C ALA A 171 -3.01 -18.56 -13.91
N LEU A 172 -3.91 -18.63 -12.92
CA LEU A 172 -4.53 -17.46 -12.30
C LEU A 172 -3.52 -16.68 -11.45
N THR A 173 -2.82 -17.34 -10.53
CA THR A 173 -1.85 -16.71 -9.62
C THR A 173 -0.73 -16.00 -10.39
N ASN A 174 -0.23 -16.62 -11.48
CA ASN A 174 0.73 -15.99 -12.38
C ASN A 174 0.15 -14.77 -13.09
N ALA A 175 -1.13 -14.80 -13.50
CA ALA A 175 -1.77 -13.68 -14.17
C ALA A 175 -1.92 -12.49 -13.20
N VAL A 176 -2.35 -12.72 -11.96
CA VAL A 176 -2.52 -11.68 -10.96
C VAL A 176 -1.20 -11.31 -10.25
N GLY A 177 -0.10 -11.99 -10.57
CA GLY A 177 1.20 -11.73 -9.93
C GLY A 177 1.31 -12.22 -8.49
N PHE A 178 0.43 -13.11 -8.07
CA PHE A 178 0.39 -13.65 -6.71
C PHE A 178 1.40 -14.78 -6.54
N ARG A 179 2.31 -14.63 -5.57
CA ARG A 179 3.33 -15.61 -5.23
C ARG A 179 3.15 -16.08 -3.80
N ALA A 180 3.00 -17.38 -3.63
CA ALA A 180 2.91 -18.04 -2.34
C ALA A 180 3.89 -19.20 -2.25
N VAL A 181 4.33 -19.50 -1.03
CA VAL A 181 5.22 -20.63 -0.73
C VAL A 181 4.59 -21.49 0.34
N LYS A 182 4.60 -22.81 0.13
CA LYS A 182 4.18 -23.75 1.19
C LYS A 182 5.15 -23.69 2.36
N VAL A 183 4.61 -23.57 3.56
CA VAL A 183 5.36 -23.53 4.81
C VAL A 183 4.82 -24.56 5.78
N GLN A 184 5.63 -24.89 6.79
CA GLN A 184 5.22 -25.83 7.83
C GLN A 184 4.13 -25.23 8.71
N GLY A 185 3.06 -25.97 8.91
CA GLY A 185 2.03 -25.68 9.90
C GLY A 185 2.50 -26.06 11.32
N PRO A 186 1.65 -25.82 12.33
CA PRO A 186 1.95 -26.20 13.72
C PRO A 186 2.17 -27.72 13.93
N ASP A 187 1.68 -28.51 13.02
CA ASP A 187 1.86 -29.97 12.96
C ASP A 187 3.19 -30.42 12.32
N GLY A 188 4.03 -29.43 11.87
CA GLY A 188 5.29 -29.67 11.18
C GLY A 188 5.14 -30.13 9.73
N GLN A 189 3.91 -30.17 9.18
CA GLN A 189 3.66 -30.54 7.79
C GLN A 189 3.57 -29.29 6.90
N LEU A 190 3.88 -29.45 5.60
CA LEU A 190 3.76 -28.36 4.61
C LEU A 190 2.29 -28.16 4.19
N THR A 191 1.47 -27.70 5.14
CA THR A 191 0.02 -27.53 4.98
C THR A 191 -0.44 -26.08 4.94
N GLN A 192 0.47 -25.14 5.20
CA GLN A 192 0.16 -23.72 5.17
C GLN A 192 0.86 -23.01 4.01
N PHE A 193 0.41 -21.80 3.70
CA PHE A 193 1.03 -20.95 2.69
C PHE A 193 1.44 -19.62 3.30
N ALA A 194 2.68 -19.23 3.08
CA ALA A 194 3.11 -17.84 3.26
C ALA A 194 2.79 -17.08 1.97
N HIS A 195 2.00 -16.02 2.06
CA HIS A 195 1.57 -15.21 0.93
C HIS A 195 1.34 -13.75 1.32
N GLY A 196 1.33 -12.85 0.34
CA GLY A 196 0.83 -11.49 0.54
C GLY A 196 -0.69 -11.46 0.59
N SER A 197 -1.27 -10.34 1.04
CA SER A 197 -2.71 -10.12 1.07
C SER A 197 -3.06 -8.95 0.16
N ALA A 198 -3.95 -9.18 -0.78
CA ALA A 198 -4.56 -8.15 -1.61
C ALA A 198 -5.82 -8.69 -2.29
N ILE A 199 -6.76 -7.79 -2.55
CA ILE A 199 -7.87 -8.03 -3.48
C ILE A 199 -7.65 -7.24 -4.76
N GLU A 200 -8.11 -7.80 -5.88
CA GLU A 200 -8.02 -7.17 -7.18
C GLU A 200 -9.40 -6.79 -7.69
N VAL A 201 -9.52 -5.62 -8.30
CA VAL A 201 -10.68 -5.27 -9.11
C VAL A 201 -10.37 -5.61 -10.58
N VAL A 202 -11.28 -6.37 -11.18
CA VAL A 202 -11.17 -6.88 -12.55
C VAL A 202 -12.25 -6.25 -13.40
N THR A 203 -11.90 -5.78 -14.60
CA THR A 203 -12.84 -5.16 -15.53
C THR A 203 -13.88 -6.17 -16.07
N THR A 204 -14.91 -5.65 -16.70
CA THR A 204 -15.92 -6.45 -17.41
C THR A 204 -15.35 -7.36 -18.50
N GLN A 205 -14.13 -7.09 -18.99
CA GLN A 205 -13.42 -7.90 -19.97
C GLN A 205 -12.42 -8.88 -19.33
N GLY A 206 -12.36 -8.95 -17.99
CA GLY A 206 -11.42 -9.81 -17.28
C GLY A 206 -9.98 -9.26 -17.25
N ARG A 207 -9.78 -7.95 -17.28
CA ARG A 207 -8.47 -7.32 -17.13
C ARG A 207 -8.30 -6.76 -15.72
N LEU A 208 -7.11 -6.93 -15.15
CA LEU A 208 -6.76 -6.40 -13.83
C LEU A 208 -6.78 -4.88 -13.86
N ALA A 209 -7.72 -4.28 -13.14
CA ALA A 209 -7.92 -2.83 -13.11
C ALA A 209 -7.17 -2.17 -11.97
N GLN A 210 -7.26 -2.72 -10.76
CA GLN A 210 -6.67 -2.14 -9.56
C GLN A 210 -6.37 -3.21 -8.52
N TYR A 211 -5.34 -2.97 -7.68
CA TYR A 211 -4.96 -3.79 -6.54
C TYR A 211 -5.19 -3.01 -5.25
N PHE A 212 -5.70 -3.69 -4.24
CA PHE A 212 -5.84 -3.18 -2.89
C PHE A 212 -5.07 -4.09 -1.94
N TYR A 213 -3.96 -3.61 -1.42
CA TYR A 213 -3.06 -4.38 -0.56
C TYR A 213 -3.49 -4.34 0.90
N GLY A 214 -3.16 -5.41 1.63
CA GLY A 214 -3.46 -5.56 3.04
C GLY A 214 -4.81 -6.22 3.30
N VAL A 215 -5.36 -5.99 4.48
CA VAL A 215 -6.60 -6.60 4.97
C VAL A 215 -7.70 -5.58 5.30
N GLU A 216 -7.40 -4.29 5.22
CA GLU A 216 -8.35 -3.20 5.41
C GLU A 216 -8.49 -2.41 4.12
N TYR A 217 -9.71 -2.23 3.64
CA TYR A 217 -9.98 -1.60 2.36
C TYR A 217 -10.88 -0.39 2.51
N SER A 218 -10.54 0.71 1.83
CA SER A 218 -11.38 1.91 1.78
C SER A 218 -12.63 1.66 0.93
N PRO A 219 -13.84 1.75 1.48
CA PRO A 219 -15.07 1.56 0.72
C PRO A 219 -15.21 2.55 -0.44
N LYS A 220 -14.73 3.79 -0.25
CA LYS A 220 -14.77 4.84 -1.26
C LYS A 220 -13.88 4.51 -2.45
N ASP A 221 -12.67 4.01 -2.18
CA ASP A 221 -11.71 3.69 -3.24
C ASP A 221 -12.15 2.42 -3.99
N LEU A 222 -12.72 1.45 -3.27
CA LEU A 222 -13.28 0.23 -3.85
C LEU A 222 -14.50 0.55 -4.75
N LEU A 223 -15.40 1.45 -4.29
CA LEU A 223 -16.51 1.93 -5.10
C LEU A 223 -16.03 2.59 -6.40
N PHE A 224 -15.02 3.46 -6.29
CA PHE A 224 -14.44 4.15 -7.44
C PHE A 224 -13.78 3.18 -8.43
N ALA A 225 -13.04 2.19 -7.92
CA ALA A 225 -12.42 1.16 -8.75
C ALA A 225 -13.46 0.32 -9.50
N LEU A 226 -14.54 -0.07 -8.84
CA LEU A 226 -15.66 -0.80 -9.46
C LEU A 226 -16.35 0.04 -10.55
N ASP A 227 -16.56 1.33 -10.30
CA ASP A 227 -17.15 2.26 -11.29
C ASP A 227 -16.27 2.37 -12.53
N GLN A 228 -14.97 2.54 -12.36
CA GLN A 228 -14.01 2.58 -13.48
C GLN A 228 -13.92 1.24 -14.22
N ALA A 229 -13.86 0.13 -13.50
CA ALA A 229 -13.77 -1.21 -14.05
C ALA A 229 -15.04 -1.59 -14.86
N SER A 230 -16.22 -1.10 -14.45
CA SER A 230 -17.46 -1.26 -15.19
C SER A 230 -17.42 -0.59 -16.58
N GLY A 231 -16.71 0.54 -16.68
CA GLY A 231 -16.41 1.23 -17.93
C GLY A 231 -15.20 0.66 -18.70
N GLY A 232 -14.63 -0.44 -18.25
CA GLY A 232 -13.45 -1.07 -18.87
C GLY A 232 -12.15 -0.29 -18.66
N LYS A 233 -12.10 0.65 -17.72
CA LYS A 233 -10.91 1.46 -17.43
C LYS A 233 -9.98 0.71 -16.47
N VAL A 234 -8.68 0.91 -16.64
CA VAL A 234 -7.61 0.31 -15.85
C VAL A 234 -6.77 1.41 -15.21
N GLY A 235 -6.56 1.29 -13.91
CA GLY A 235 -5.75 2.21 -13.12
C GLY A 235 -6.36 3.60 -12.94
N SER A 236 -5.94 4.29 -11.90
CA SER A 236 -6.24 5.71 -11.70
C SER A 236 -5.05 6.55 -12.18
N PRO A 237 -5.24 7.68 -12.88
CA PRO A 237 -4.15 8.60 -13.20
C PRO A 237 -3.37 9.07 -11.95
N VAL A 238 -4.05 9.18 -10.82
CA VAL A 238 -3.45 9.53 -9.52
C VAL A 238 -2.59 8.37 -9.01
N GLU A 239 -3.04 7.13 -9.17
CA GLU A 239 -2.31 5.93 -8.77
C GLU A 239 -1.02 5.74 -9.58
N ALA A 240 -1.05 6.03 -10.88
CA ALA A 240 0.16 6.03 -11.71
C ALA A 240 1.21 7.03 -11.22
N ILE A 241 0.81 8.21 -10.76
CA ILE A 241 1.71 9.22 -10.17
C ILE A 241 2.21 8.75 -8.80
N VAL A 242 1.32 8.22 -7.96
CA VAL A 242 1.66 7.72 -6.62
C VAL A 242 2.59 6.50 -6.72
N LEU A 243 2.32 5.55 -7.60
CA LEU A 243 3.20 4.40 -7.85
C LEU A 243 4.56 4.80 -8.40
N TYR A 244 4.63 5.83 -9.26
CA TYR A 244 5.90 6.37 -9.72
C TYR A 244 6.72 6.99 -8.56
N CYS A 245 6.04 7.58 -7.57
CA CYS A 245 6.67 8.11 -6.36
C CYS A 245 6.94 7.03 -5.28
N TYR A 246 6.10 6.00 -5.22
CA TYR A 246 6.15 4.90 -4.24
C TYR A 246 6.69 3.61 -4.86
N HIS A 247 7.84 3.66 -5.51
CA HIS A 247 8.53 2.42 -5.87
C HIS A 247 9.08 1.78 -4.59
N TYR A 248 8.19 1.02 -3.92
CA TYR A 248 8.60 0.09 -2.87
C TYR A 248 9.26 -1.10 -3.55
N ASP A 249 10.55 -1.29 -3.31
CA ASP A 249 11.25 -2.48 -3.73
C ASP A 249 11.01 -3.58 -2.68
N PRO A 250 10.16 -4.58 -2.97
CA PRO A 250 9.86 -5.65 -2.02
C PRO A 250 11.07 -6.55 -1.76
N HIS A 251 12.10 -6.52 -2.62
CA HIS A 251 13.30 -7.32 -2.45
C HIS A 251 14.29 -6.73 -1.45
N THR A 252 14.27 -5.43 -1.24
CA THR A 252 15.21 -4.75 -0.33
C THR A 252 14.56 -4.22 0.94
N GLY A 253 13.21 -4.20 1.02
CA GLY A 253 12.49 -3.66 2.17
C GLY A 253 12.70 -2.16 2.40
N HIS A 254 13.34 -1.47 1.45
CA HIS A 254 13.65 -0.05 1.55
C HIS A 254 12.77 0.78 0.62
N TYR A 255 12.29 1.90 1.14
CA TYR A 255 11.74 2.98 0.31
C TYR A 255 12.83 3.44 -0.66
N SER A 256 12.52 3.50 -1.94
CA SER A 256 13.52 3.82 -2.96
C SER A 256 14.28 5.10 -2.59
N LEU A 257 15.58 5.13 -2.91
CA LEU A 257 16.48 6.28 -2.76
C LEU A 257 15.89 7.59 -3.33
N ILE A 258 14.88 7.52 -4.17
CA ILE A 258 14.18 8.66 -4.77
C ILE A 258 13.40 9.44 -3.71
N ILE A 259 12.66 8.79 -2.79
CA ILE A 259 11.91 9.47 -1.73
C ILE A 259 12.86 10.18 -0.77
N ALA A 260 13.92 9.51 -0.35
CA ALA A 260 14.93 10.11 0.51
C ALA A 260 15.56 11.36 -0.15
N ARG A 261 15.84 11.29 -1.46
CA ARG A 261 16.36 12.42 -2.23
C ARG A 261 15.36 13.55 -2.39
N VAL A 262 14.09 13.26 -2.68
CA VAL A 262 13.02 14.28 -2.80
C VAL A 262 12.81 15.00 -1.46
N VAL A 263 12.74 14.27 -0.36
CA VAL A 263 12.64 14.86 0.99
C VAL A 263 13.88 15.70 1.30
N GLN A 264 15.07 15.24 0.95
CA GLN A 264 16.33 15.96 1.15
C GLN A 264 16.36 17.27 0.34
N PHE A 265 15.92 17.25 -0.93
CA PHE A 265 15.79 18.44 -1.76
C PHE A 265 14.72 19.44 -1.23
N ALA A 266 13.57 18.93 -0.77
CA ALA A 266 12.52 19.75 -0.18
C ALA A 266 13.02 20.45 1.10
N CYS A 267 13.72 19.74 1.97
CA CYS A 267 14.33 20.29 3.18
C CYS A 267 15.38 21.36 2.85
N LEU A 268 16.24 21.11 1.86
CA LEU A 268 17.22 22.09 1.40
C LEU A 268 16.57 23.36 0.83
N MET A 269 15.53 23.20 0.00
CA MET A 269 14.79 24.34 -0.56
C MET A 269 14.15 25.19 0.55
N THR A 270 13.55 24.54 1.55
CA THR A 270 12.97 25.24 2.71
C THR A 270 14.02 26.00 3.50
N LEU A 271 15.19 25.41 3.71
CA LEU A 271 16.32 26.04 4.38
C LEU A 271 16.83 27.26 3.62
N PHE A 272 17.00 27.16 2.29
CA PHE A 272 17.48 28.28 1.48
C PHE A 272 16.46 29.41 1.40
N THR A 273 15.16 29.10 1.30
CA THR A 273 14.10 30.12 1.29
C THR A 273 13.98 30.84 2.62
N LEU A 274 13.98 30.12 3.74
CA LEU A 274 13.94 30.72 5.08
C LEU A 274 15.23 31.50 5.38
N GLY A 275 16.39 30.93 5.06
CA GLY A 275 17.68 31.60 5.24
C GLY A 275 17.79 32.86 4.41
N GLY A 276 17.40 32.81 3.13
CA GLY A 276 17.34 33.97 2.24
C GLY A 276 16.38 35.04 2.74
N PHE A 277 15.19 34.64 3.18
CA PHE A 277 14.22 35.58 3.77
C PHE A 277 14.77 36.26 5.03
N MET A 278 15.40 35.51 5.92
CA MET A 278 16.04 36.10 7.12
C MET A 278 17.16 37.07 6.77
N ILE A 279 18.01 36.74 5.79
CA ILE A 279 19.08 37.63 5.35
C ILE A 279 18.52 38.94 4.76
N VAL A 280 17.45 38.86 3.97
CA VAL A 280 16.80 40.06 3.40
C VAL A 280 16.20 40.92 4.50
N MET A 281 15.50 40.32 5.48
CA MET A 281 14.93 41.05 6.61
C MET A 281 16.04 41.75 7.44
N PHE A 282 17.10 41.02 7.79
CA PHE A 282 18.20 41.59 8.55
C PHE A 282 18.92 42.73 7.78
N ARG A 283 19.04 42.61 6.45
CA ARG A 283 19.60 43.69 5.62
C ARG A 283 18.68 44.91 5.57
N LYS A 284 17.36 44.71 5.55
CA LYS A 284 16.38 45.76 5.57
C LYS A 284 16.40 46.50 6.90
N ASP A 285 16.37 45.79 8.03
CA ASP A 285 16.45 46.39 9.36
C ASP A 285 17.76 47.16 9.58
N ALA A 286 18.88 46.65 9.07
CA ALA A 286 20.18 47.35 9.15
C ALA A 286 20.24 48.62 8.27
N LYS A 287 19.43 48.71 7.21
CA LYS A 287 19.33 49.87 6.35
C LYS A 287 18.47 50.98 6.98
N ASP A 288 17.33 50.58 7.56
CA ASP A 288 16.42 51.49 8.26
C ASP A 288 17.07 52.10 9.52
N GLU A 289 17.96 51.36 10.23
CA GLU A 289 18.70 51.85 11.38
C GLU A 289 19.77 52.90 11.00
N ASN A 290 20.32 52.81 9.79
CA ASN A 290 21.28 53.82 9.26
C ASN A 290 20.62 55.07 8.74
N GLU A 291 19.35 55.07 8.37
CA GLU A 291 18.59 56.21 7.88
C GLU A 291 18.01 57.08 9.03
N ILE A 292 17.83 56.48 10.24
CA ILE A 292 17.29 57.16 11.44
C ILE A 292 18.39 57.97 12.20
N THR A 293 19.67 57.94 11.78
CA THR A 293 20.74 58.71 12.42
C THR A 293 21.47 59.67 11.47
N PRO A 294 20.78 60.68 10.91
CA PRO A 294 21.47 61.85 10.36
C PRO A 294 21.37 62.97 11.38
N GLY A 295 22.45 63.31 12.04
CA GLY A 295 22.59 64.62 12.62
C GLY A 295 22.68 64.78 14.12
N THR A 296 23.73 64.20 14.75
CA THR A 296 24.20 64.73 16.04
C THR A 296 25.74 64.85 16.01
N LYS A 297 26.22 65.62 15.04
CA LYS A 297 27.56 66.19 15.06
C LYS A 297 27.41 67.65 14.62
N ASP A 298 27.15 68.49 15.55
CA ASP A 298 27.72 69.83 15.61
C ASP A 298 27.01 70.69 16.69
N ARG A 299 27.45 70.60 17.91
CA ARG A 299 27.29 71.66 18.91
C ARG A 299 28.27 71.45 20.05
N THR A 300 29.55 71.75 19.79
CA THR A 300 30.47 72.19 20.84
C THR A 300 31.58 73.00 20.22
N LYS A 301 31.24 74.25 19.86
CA LYS A 301 32.17 75.39 19.76
C LYS A 301 31.39 76.63 20.14
N ILE A 302 31.45 77.02 21.41
CA ILE A 302 31.68 78.39 21.88
C ILE A 302 32.09 78.23 23.35
#